data_947695281f1704c0cf6d697c13dfe94f
#
_entry.id   947695281f1704c0cf6d697c13dfe94f
#
_cell.length_a   1.000
_cell.length_b   1.000
_cell.length_c   1.000
_cell.angle_alpha   90.00
_cell.angle_beta   90.00
_cell.angle_gamma   90.00
#
_symmetry.space_group_name_H-M   'P 1'
#
loop_
_entity.id
_entity.type
_entity.pdbx_description
1 polymer ?
#
loop_
_entity_poly.entity_id
_entity_poly.type
_entity_poly.pdbx_seq_one_letter_code
_entity_poly.pdbx_strand_id
1 'polypeptide(L)'
;PAGIGWARTPKLFMKPGEQKNFCIVDAAMNDLPRPAMYQAYHAIVPLEAAGAQQEPQVYDVVGPICESGDWLGRERSLAVAAGDLLAVLSTGAYCSSMGSTYNTRPRPAELLVDGAAAHLIRARESVSDIYRSERLVPTKA
;
A
#
# COMPACT_ATOMS: atom_id res chain seq x y z
N PRO A 1 2.89 19.70 -1.95
CA PRO A 1 3.54 18.66 -2.72
C PRO A 1 2.69 17.38 -2.70
N ALA A 2 2.35 16.90 -3.87
CA ALA A 2 1.63 15.64 -4.00
C ALA A 2 2.63 14.50 -3.76
N GLY A 3 2.41 13.69 -2.74
CA GLY A 3 3.19 12.47 -2.53
C GLY A 3 2.68 11.36 -3.43
N ILE A 4 3.56 10.44 -3.80
CA ILE A 4 3.24 9.22 -4.55
C ILE A 4 3.65 8.04 -3.69
N GLY A 5 2.71 7.15 -3.42
CA GLY A 5 2.96 5.85 -2.81
C GLY A 5 3.16 4.79 -3.89
N TRP A 6 4.03 3.82 -3.62
CA TRP A 6 4.34 2.73 -4.54
C TRP A 6 3.94 1.42 -3.91
N ALA A 7 3.30 0.56 -4.69
CA ALA A 7 2.90 -0.77 -4.27
C ALA A 7 3.17 -1.78 -5.38
N ARG A 8 3.57 -2.98 -5.01
CA ARG A 8 3.74 -4.11 -5.94
C ARG A 8 2.48 -4.97 -5.90
N THR A 9 2.10 -5.55 -7.03
CA THR A 9 0.97 -6.46 -7.18
C THR A 9 1.45 -7.92 -7.15
N PRO A 10 1.77 -8.51 -5.98
CA PRO A 10 2.29 -9.87 -5.91
C PRO A 10 1.28 -10.91 -6.41
N LYS A 11 -0.01 -10.59 -6.40
CA LYS A 11 -1.06 -11.52 -6.80
C LYS A 11 -2.29 -10.80 -7.32
N LEU A 12 -2.83 -11.31 -8.43
CA LEU A 12 -4.17 -11.01 -8.91
C LEU A 12 -5.09 -12.21 -8.60
N PHE A 13 -6.29 -11.93 -8.16
CA PHE A 13 -7.23 -12.97 -7.74
C PHE A 13 -8.66 -12.60 -8.13
N MET A 14 -9.38 -13.56 -8.69
CA MET A 14 -10.82 -13.45 -8.94
C MET A 14 -11.55 -14.28 -7.88
N LYS A 15 -12.48 -13.67 -7.14
CA LYS A 15 -13.30 -14.38 -6.18
C LYS A 15 -14.45 -15.09 -6.88
N PRO A 16 -14.52 -16.43 -6.86
CA PRO A 16 -15.62 -17.17 -7.47
C PRO A 16 -16.97 -16.79 -6.85
N GLY A 17 -17.98 -16.63 -7.67
CA GLY A 17 -19.37 -16.39 -7.24
C GLY A 17 -19.77 -14.93 -7.04
N GLU A 18 -18.84 -13.98 -6.92
CA GLU A 18 -19.14 -12.55 -6.74
C GLU A 18 -18.74 -11.71 -7.97
N GLN A 19 -18.18 -12.28 -8.99
CA GLN A 19 -17.67 -11.60 -10.19
C GLN A 19 -16.76 -10.40 -9.87
N LYS A 20 -16.02 -10.49 -8.78
CA LYS A 20 -15.05 -9.45 -8.36
C LYS A 20 -13.64 -9.91 -8.57
N ASN A 21 -12.83 -9.04 -9.17
CA ASN A 21 -11.40 -9.21 -9.25
C ASN A 21 -10.72 -8.47 -8.09
N PHE A 22 -9.73 -9.10 -7.49
CA PHE A 22 -8.89 -8.49 -6.47
C PHE A 22 -7.48 -8.32 -6.99
N CYS A 23 -6.97 -7.09 -6.89
CA CYS A 23 -5.57 -6.77 -7.07
C CYS A 23 -4.95 -6.65 -5.68
N ILE A 24 -4.31 -7.73 -5.22
CA ILE A 24 -3.64 -7.73 -3.91
C ILE A 24 -2.29 -7.05 -4.08
N VAL A 25 -2.01 -6.06 -3.23
CA VAL A 25 -0.75 -5.32 -3.23
C VAL A 25 -0.02 -5.50 -1.91
N ASP A 26 1.25 -5.14 -1.87
CA ASP A 26 2.08 -5.20 -0.65
C ASP A 26 1.93 -3.97 0.26
N ALA A 27 1.28 -2.90 -0.21
CA ALA A 27 0.81 -1.79 0.63
C ALA A 27 -0.52 -2.16 1.30
N ALA A 28 -0.83 -1.51 2.43
CA ALA A 28 -2.03 -1.79 3.21
C ALA A 28 -2.64 -0.53 3.83
N MET A 29 -3.78 -0.69 4.50
CA MET A 29 -4.45 0.43 5.19
C MET A 29 -3.58 1.09 6.27
N ASN A 30 -2.58 0.42 6.81
CA ASN A 30 -1.62 1.02 7.74
C ASN A 30 -0.70 2.04 7.06
N ASP A 31 -0.45 1.89 5.75
CA ASP A 31 0.36 2.81 4.94
C ASP A 31 -0.50 3.94 4.35
N LEU A 32 -1.73 3.63 3.99
CA LEU A 32 -2.70 4.55 3.39
C LEU A 32 -4.08 4.39 4.05
N PRO A 33 -4.31 4.97 5.24
CA PRO A 33 -5.54 4.74 6.01
C PRO A 33 -6.77 5.46 5.44
N ARG A 34 -6.59 6.52 4.67
CA ARG A 34 -7.70 7.39 4.24
C ARG A 34 -8.79 6.73 3.41
N PRO A 35 -8.52 5.81 2.46
CA PRO A 35 -9.58 5.08 1.78
C PRO A 35 -10.46 4.30 2.76
N ALA A 36 -9.85 3.52 3.66
CA ALA A 36 -10.56 2.71 4.64
C ALA A 36 -11.36 3.54 5.64
N MET A 37 -10.81 4.65 6.15
CA MET A 37 -11.41 5.47 7.19
C MET A 37 -12.44 6.48 6.67
N TYR A 38 -12.18 7.06 5.52
CA TYR A 38 -12.94 8.22 5.00
C TYR A 38 -13.48 7.99 3.59
N GLN A 39 -13.31 6.81 3.02
CA GLN A 39 -13.66 6.51 1.63
C GLN A 39 -12.95 7.49 0.63
N ALA A 40 -11.77 7.99 1.04
CA ALA A 40 -11.04 8.94 0.23
C ALA A 40 -10.56 8.29 -1.08
N TYR A 41 -10.75 9.02 -2.16
CA TYR A 41 -10.27 8.59 -3.47
C TYR A 41 -8.80 8.97 -3.65
N HIS A 42 -7.99 7.98 -4.03
CA HIS A 42 -6.65 8.18 -4.55
C HIS A 42 -6.57 7.53 -5.92
N ALA A 43 -6.02 8.22 -6.92
CA ALA A 43 -5.78 7.60 -8.22
C ALA A 43 -4.71 6.52 -8.07
N ILE A 44 -4.95 5.36 -8.65
CA ILE A 44 -4.02 4.24 -8.68
C ILE A 44 -3.71 3.96 -10.14
N VAL A 45 -2.44 4.01 -10.52
CA VAL A 45 -2.01 3.87 -11.90
C VAL A 45 -0.84 2.88 -12.01
N PRO A 46 -0.78 2.05 -13.06
CA PRO A 46 0.42 1.28 -13.35
C PRO A 46 1.60 2.20 -13.63
N LEU A 47 2.80 1.82 -13.19
CA LEU A 47 4.04 2.59 -13.47
C LEU A 47 4.55 2.37 -14.88
N GLU A 48 4.39 1.18 -15.38
CA GLU A 48 4.68 0.83 -16.76
C GLU A 48 3.36 0.62 -17.48
N ALA A 49 3.25 1.13 -18.70
CA ALA A 49 2.13 0.76 -19.53
C ALA A 49 2.16 -0.77 -19.67
N ALA A 50 1.13 -1.45 -19.19
CA ALA A 50 0.96 -2.86 -19.48
C ALA A 50 1.22 -3.02 -20.97
N GLY A 51 2.15 -3.91 -21.32
CA GLY A 51 2.49 -4.15 -22.72
C GLY A 51 1.18 -4.30 -23.48
N ALA A 52 1.08 -3.85 -24.72
CA ALA A 52 -0.13 -3.65 -25.54
C ALA A 52 -1.13 -4.83 -25.65
N GLN A 53 -1.06 -5.79 -24.72
CA GLN A 53 -1.80 -7.08 -24.73
C GLN A 53 -2.76 -7.27 -23.55
N GLN A 54 -2.82 -6.35 -22.56
CA GLN A 54 -3.75 -6.51 -21.45
C GLN A 54 -4.91 -5.51 -21.53
N GLU A 55 -6.10 -6.04 -21.70
CA GLU A 55 -7.33 -5.28 -21.61
C GLU A 55 -7.55 -4.86 -20.14
N PRO A 56 -7.94 -3.59 -19.88
CA PRO A 56 -8.27 -3.15 -18.56
C PRO A 56 -9.40 -3.97 -17.94
N GLN A 57 -9.24 -4.39 -16.70
CA GLN A 57 -10.27 -5.04 -15.92
C GLN A 57 -10.55 -4.25 -14.64
N VAL A 58 -11.75 -4.44 -14.08
CA VAL A 58 -12.14 -3.79 -12.84
C VAL A 58 -11.65 -4.60 -11.65
N TYR A 59 -10.92 -3.95 -10.75
CA TYR A 59 -10.35 -4.54 -9.53
C TYR A 59 -10.72 -3.75 -8.28
N ASP A 60 -10.94 -4.48 -7.18
CA ASP A 60 -10.75 -3.94 -5.85
C ASP A 60 -9.27 -4.11 -5.49
N VAL A 61 -8.57 -3.00 -5.24
CA VAL A 61 -7.15 -2.99 -4.85
C VAL A 61 -7.09 -3.10 -3.33
N VAL A 62 -6.54 -4.21 -2.84
CA VAL A 62 -6.56 -4.60 -1.43
C VAL A 62 -5.16 -4.92 -0.93
N GLY A 63 -4.94 -4.69 0.37
CA GLY A 63 -3.70 -5.04 1.05
C GLY A 63 -3.68 -6.48 1.57
N PRO A 64 -2.61 -6.88 2.27
CA PRO A 64 -2.42 -8.21 2.80
C PRO A 64 -2.90 -8.38 4.25
N ILE A 65 -3.49 -7.36 4.87
CA ILE A 65 -3.96 -7.43 6.26
C ILE A 65 -5.27 -8.23 6.30
N CYS A 66 -5.43 -9.09 7.31
CA CYS A 66 -6.65 -9.85 7.53
C CYS A 66 -7.76 -8.99 8.19
N GLU A 67 -8.10 -7.91 7.52
CA GLU A 67 -9.09 -6.90 7.90
C GLU A 67 -9.95 -6.59 6.69
N SER A 68 -11.27 -6.62 6.83
CA SER A 68 -12.19 -6.31 5.71
C SER A 68 -12.10 -4.86 5.25
N GLY A 69 -11.55 -3.99 6.08
CA GLY A 69 -11.25 -2.60 5.74
C GLY A 69 -9.95 -2.40 4.95
N ASP A 70 -9.14 -3.44 4.73
CA ASP A 70 -7.84 -3.32 4.08
C ASP A 70 -7.96 -3.19 2.56
N TRP A 71 -8.50 -2.07 2.12
CA TRP A 71 -8.58 -1.71 0.71
C TRP A 71 -8.04 -0.30 0.47
N LEU A 72 -7.35 -0.15 -0.67
CA LEU A 72 -6.74 1.11 -1.13
C LEU A 72 -7.59 1.77 -2.22
N GLY A 73 -8.38 0.98 -2.93
CA GLY A 73 -9.33 1.48 -3.93
C GLY A 73 -10.28 0.40 -4.40
N ARG A 74 -11.53 0.78 -4.59
CA ARG A 74 -12.57 -0.11 -5.10
C ARG A 74 -12.89 0.22 -6.54
N GLU A 75 -13.28 -0.79 -7.32
CA GLU A 75 -13.76 -0.66 -8.69
C GLU A 75 -12.79 0.13 -9.59
N ARG A 76 -11.50 -0.21 -9.52
CA ARG A 76 -10.45 0.41 -10.32
C ARG A 76 -10.27 -0.29 -11.64
N SER A 77 -10.40 0.44 -12.75
CA SER A 77 -10.09 -0.08 -14.08
C SER A 77 -8.58 -0.04 -14.29
N LEU A 78 -7.94 -1.21 -14.32
CA LEU A 78 -6.49 -1.37 -14.40
C LEU A 78 -6.13 -2.43 -15.43
N ALA A 79 -5.11 -2.12 -16.26
CA ALA A 79 -4.45 -3.09 -17.12
C ALA A 79 -3.14 -3.50 -16.43
N VAL A 80 -3.16 -4.61 -15.67
CA VAL A 80 -2.06 -5.03 -14.79
C VAL A 80 -1.88 -6.54 -14.80
N ALA A 81 -0.65 -6.98 -14.59
CA ALA A 81 -0.28 -8.37 -14.33
C ALA A 81 0.28 -8.55 -12.92
N ALA A 82 0.34 -9.80 -12.48
CA ALA A 82 1.03 -10.13 -11.23
C ALA A 82 2.52 -9.78 -11.33
N GLY A 83 3.01 -9.03 -10.37
CA GLY A 83 4.39 -8.53 -10.32
C GLY A 83 4.55 -7.07 -10.73
N ASP A 84 3.54 -6.46 -11.33
CA ASP A 84 3.57 -5.05 -11.74
C ASP A 84 3.68 -4.11 -10.54
N LEU A 85 4.18 -2.91 -10.83
CA LEU A 85 4.24 -1.82 -9.87
C LEU A 85 3.11 -0.83 -10.12
N LEU A 86 2.46 -0.42 -9.04
CA LEU A 86 1.43 0.60 -9.04
C LEU A 86 1.93 1.86 -8.32
N ALA A 87 1.52 3.02 -8.81
CA ALA A 87 1.65 4.28 -8.10
C ALA A 87 0.28 4.71 -7.57
N VAL A 88 0.23 5.07 -6.29
CA VAL A 88 -0.94 5.67 -5.66
C VAL A 88 -0.66 7.17 -5.53
N LEU A 89 -1.48 7.99 -6.17
CA LEU A 89 -1.24 9.43 -6.26
C LEU A 89 -1.85 10.18 -5.07
N SER A 90 -1.32 11.39 -4.84
CA SER A 90 -1.80 12.32 -3.80
C SER A 90 -1.74 11.75 -2.37
N THR A 91 -0.70 10.97 -2.08
CA THR A 91 -0.51 10.30 -0.78
C THR A 91 0.32 11.13 0.21
N GLY A 92 0.81 12.33 -0.16
CA GLY A 92 1.68 13.14 0.70
C GLY A 92 1.00 13.62 1.98
N ALA A 93 -0.25 14.07 1.88
CA ALA A 93 -1.00 14.53 3.04
C ALA A 93 -1.61 13.35 3.80
N TYR A 94 -1.34 13.28 5.09
CA TYR A 94 -1.90 12.33 6.07
C TYR A 94 -1.49 10.86 5.91
N CYS A 95 -0.80 10.42 4.86
CA CYS A 95 -0.36 9.03 4.78
C CYS A 95 0.76 8.75 5.78
N SER A 96 1.81 9.58 5.78
CA SER A 96 2.92 9.43 6.73
C SER A 96 2.50 9.71 8.18
N SER A 97 1.73 10.79 8.42
CA SER A 97 1.34 11.21 9.78
C SER A 97 0.24 10.33 10.40
N MET A 98 -0.62 9.72 9.59
CA MET A 98 -1.65 8.78 10.03
C MET A 98 -1.23 7.31 9.88
N GLY A 99 -0.12 7.05 9.18
CA GLY A 99 0.42 5.72 9.02
C GLY A 99 0.73 5.08 10.39
N SER A 100 0.54 3.79 10.51
CA SER A 100 0.69 3.05 11.74
C SER A 100 1.46 1.75 11.54
N THR A 101 1.78 1.09 12.63
CA THR A 101 2.35 -0.25 12.63
C THR A 101 1.29 -1.32 12.85
N TYR A 102 0.05 -1.04 12.46
CA TYR A 102 -1.06 -1.99 12.58
C TYR A 102 -0.68 -3.33 11.96
N ASN A 103 -1.05 -4.39 12.66
CA ASN A 103 -0.73 -5.77 12.31
C ASN A 103 0.79 -6.06 12.24
N THR A 104 1.57 -5.34 13.05
CA THR A 104 3.04 -5.45 13.15
C THR A 104 3.76 -5.20 11.81
N ARG A 105 3.18 -4.35 10.96
CA ARG A 105 3.78 -3.97 9.69
C ARG A 105 4.68 -2.74 9.88
N PRO A 106 5.98 -2.85 9.53
CA PRO A 106 6.89 -1.69 9.57
C PRO A 106 6.49 -0.61 8.57
N ARG A 107 6.65 0.65 8.95
CA ARG A 107 6.39 1.78 8.05
C ARG A 107 7.40 1.80 6.89
N PRO A 108 6.95 2.14 5.67
CA PRO A 108 7.80 2.19 4.49
C PRO A 108 8.84 3.32 4.57
N ALA A 109 9.86 3.25 3.73
CA ALA A 109 10.79 4.34 3.51
C ALA A 109 10.10 5.54 2.84
N GLU A 110 10.60 6.76 3.10
CA GLU A 110 10.19 7.96 2.39
C GLU A 110 11.37 8.56 1.62
N LEU A 111 11.08 8.95 0.40
CA LEU A 111 12.02 9.59 -0.51
C LEU A 111 11.49 10.98 -0.89
N LEU A 112 12.36 11.97 -0.84
CA LEU A 112 12.14 13.27 -1.45
C LEU A 112 12.78 13.24 -2.84
N VAL A 113 12.00 13.53 -3.86
CA VAL A 113 12.49 13.64 -5.24
C VAL A 113 12.56 15.11 -5.62
N ASP A 114 13.74 15.54 -6.02
CA ASP A 114 14.00 16.90 -6.53
C ASP A 114 14.66 16.79 -7.90
N GLY A 115 13.91 17.04 -8.95
CA GLY A 115 14.35 16.81 -10.33
C GLY A 115 14.75 15.34 -10.54
N ALA A 116 16.02 15.11 -10.87
CA ALA A 116 16.57 13.77 -11.08
C ALA A 116 17.18 13.15 -9.80
N ALA A 117 17.23 13.88 -8.70
CA ALA A 117 17.82 13.42 -7.44
C ALA A 117 16.74 12.81 -6.53
N ALA A 118 17.06 11.71 -5.87
CA ALA A 118 16.21 11.08 -4.87
C ALA A 118 16.96 11.03 -3.52
N HIS A 119 16.34 11.58 -2.49
CA HIS A 119 16.92 11.68 -1.14
C HIS A 119 16.11 10.83 -0.18
N LEU A 120 16.75 9.91 0.51
CA LEU A 120 16.12 9.15 1.58
C LEU A 120 15.92 10.07 2.80
N ILE A 121 14.68 10.46 3.06
CA ILE A 121 14.32 11.34 4.18
C ILE A 121 13.81 10.58 5.40
N ARG A 122 13.34 9.35 5.21
CA ARG A 122 13.05 8.40 6.29
C ARG A 122 13.42 6.98 5.86
N ALA A 123 14.24 6.32 6.65
CA ALA A 123 14.57 4.91 6.42
C ALA A 123 13.33 4.02 6.67
N ARG A 124 13.27 2.88 5.98
CA ARG A 124 12.27 1.85 6.27
C ARG A 124 12.46 1.34 7.69
N GLU A 125 11.37 1.24 8.45
CA GLU A 125 11.42 0.59 9.76
C GLU A 125 11.73 -0.89 9.64
N SER A 126 12.43 -1.41 10.63
CA SER A 126 12.56 -2.86 10.87
C SER A 126 11.49 -3.32 11.85
N VAL A 127 11.23 -4.63 11.90
CA VAL A 127 10.32 -5.19 12.91
C VAL A 127 10.81 -4.87 14.33
N SER A 128 12.13 -4.87 14.57
CA SER A 128 12.70 -4.52 15.87
C SER A 128 12.45 -3.07 16.30
N ASP A 129 12.27 -2.14 15.36
CA ASP A 129 11.93 -0.76 15.69
C ASP A 129 10.54 -0.63 16.33
N ILE A 130 9.62 -1.54 15.98
CA ILE A 130 8.25 -1.52 16.47
C ILE A 130 8.22 -1.79 17.99
N TYR A 131 9.01 -2.74 18.47
CA TYR A 131 9.01 -3.15 19.89
C TYR A 131 10.23 -2.70 20.69
N ARG A 132 11.10 -1.87 20.14
CA ARG A 132 12.34 -1.42 20.81
C ARG A 132 12.13 -0.73 22.16
N SER A 133 10.93 -0.17 22.40
CA SER A 133 10.57 0.47 23.67
C SER A 133 10.01 -0.52 24.71
N GLU A 134 9.74 -1.76 24.32
CA GLU A 134 9.20 -2.77 25.22
C GLU A 134 10.28 -3.29 26.19
N ARG A 135 9.85 -3.80 27.32
CA ARG A 135 10.72 -4.36 28.35
C ARG A 135 10.13 -5.70 28.82
N LEU A 136 11.00 -6.68 28.98
CA LEU A 136 10.61 -7.94 29.59
C LEU A 136 10.25 -7.70 31.07
N VAL A 137 9.15 -8.29 31.50
CA VAL A 137 8.80 -8.32 32.92
C VAL A 137 9.78 -9.25 33.64
N PRO A 138 10.43 -8.80 34.72
CA PRO A 138 11.29 -9.69 35.51
C PRO A 138 10.50 -10.90 36.02
N THR A 139 10.94 -12.11 35.66
CA THR A 139 10.40 -13.33 36.23
C THR A 139 10.81 -13.37 37.71
N LYS A 140 9.85 -13.48 38.63
CA LYS A 140 10.17 -13.77 40.01
C LYS A 140 10.84 -15.15 40.08
N ALA A 141 12.06 -15.17 40.60
CA ALA A 141 12.76 -16.41 40.94
C ALA A 141 12.04 -17.12 42.05
#